data_3c84b33453619e7278ad7b212cdc241d
#
_entry.id   3c84b33453619e7278ad7b212cdc241d
#
_cell.length_a   1.000
_cell.length_b   1.000
_cell.length_c   1.000
_cell.angle_alpha   90.00
_cell.angle_beta   90.00
_cell.angle_gamma   90.00
#
_symmetry.space_group_name_H-M   'P 1'
#
loop_
_entity.id
_entity.type
_entity.pdbx_description
1 polymer ?
#
loop_
_entity_poly.entity_id
_entity_poly.type
_entity_poly.pdbx_seq_one_letter_code
_entity_poly.pdbx_strand_id
1 'polypeptide(L)'
;GTLVPHRGIDRLVHNPNYVELNENTIVLLSGTVAFDAATFEIYGPLLNGGRLVITSKDTLLNPQLLDQAITENKVNTMWLTSSLFNQIASERIEALESLTYLLIGGEVLNAKWVHLLNSRECHPQIINGYGPTENTTFTTTFAIPQEMPSRIPIGLPISGTTVYVMQGNRICGVGVPGEL
;
A
#
# COMPACT_ATOMS: atom_id res chain seq x y z
N GLY A 1 -16.28 15.16 -3.17
CA GLY A 1 -16.30 13.72 -2.87
C GLY A 1 -16.33 12.90 -4.14
N THR A 2 -15.76 11.70 -4.08
CA THR A 2 -15.70 10.77 -5.21
C THR A 2 -16.70 9.63 -4.97
N LEU A 3 -17.47 9.27 -6.01
CA LEU A 3 -18.39 8.14 -5.97
C LEU A 3 -17.64 6.86 -6.35
N VAL A 4 -17.42 5.98 -5.38
CA VAL A 4 -16.77 4.68 -5.59
C VAL A 4 -17.84 3.60 -5.80
N PRO A 5 -17.92 2.95 -6.97
CA PRO A 5 -18.85 1.86 -7.20
C PRO A 5 -18.38 0.57 -6.50
N HIS A 6 -19.29 -0.31 -6.11
CA HIS A 6 -18.97 -1.59 -5.48
C HIS A 6 -17.96 -2.43 -6.29
N ARG A 7 -18.06 -2.42 -7.63
CA ARG A 7 -17.09 -3.11 -8.49
C ARG A 7 -15.64 -2.59 -8.33
N GLY A 8 -15.48 -1.30 -7.93
CA GLY A 8 -14.16 -0.75 -7.63
C GLY A 8 -13.58 -1.34 -6.36
N ILE A 9 -14.42 -1.55 -5.33
CA ILE A 9 -14.03 -2.22 -4.10
C ILE A 9 -13.70 -3.69 -4.37
N ASP A 10 -14.59 -4.39 -5.08
CA ASP A 10 -14.39 -5.80 -5.46
C ASP A 10 -13.05 -5.99 -6.18
N ARG A 11 -12.79 -5.19 -7.22
CA ARG A 11 -11.51 -5.19 -7.95
C ARG A 11 -10.28 -4.97 -7.05
N LEU A 12 -10.43 -4.10 -6.04
CA LEU A 12 -9.34 -3.74 -5.14
C LEU A 12 -8.96 -4.88 -4.19
N VAL A 13 -9.96 -5.64 -3.70
CA VAL A 13 -9.74 -6.56 -2.56
C VAL A 13 -10.12 -8.01 -2.82
N HIS A 14 -10.79 -8.33 -3.93
CA HIS A 14 -11.14 -9.71 -4.26
C HIS A 14 -10.12 -10.34 -5.21
N ASN A 15 -9.39 -11.36 -4.73
CA ASN A 15 -8.29 -12.01 -5.47
C ASN A 15 -7.31 -11.00 -6.12
N PRO A 16 -6.80 -10.02 -5.38
CA PRO A 16 -5.87 -9.05 -5.94
C PRO A 16 -4.55 -9.71 -6.31
N ASN A 17 -3.88 -9.18 -7.35
CA ASN A 17 -2.61 -9.73 -7.84
C ASN A 17 -1.37 -9.11 -7.17
N TYR A 18 -1.55 -8.32 -6.11
CA TYR A 18 -0.46 -7.58 -5.48
C TYR A 18 -0.26 -7.90 -3.99
N VAL A 19 -1.24 -8.47 -3.32
CA VAL A 19 -1.18 -8.99 -1.95
C VAL A 19 -2.04 -10.25 -1.86
N GLU A 20 -1.75 -11.10 -0.92
CA GLU A 20 -2.63 -12.20 -0.55
C GLU A 20 -3.57 -11.74 0.58
N LEU A 21 -4.88 -11.79 0.34
CA LEU A 21 -5.92 -11.47 1.32
C LEU A 21 -6.73 -12.74 1.62
N ASN A 22 -6.77 -13.13 2.89
CA ASN A 22 -7.47 -14.33 3.35
C ASN A 22 -7.89 -14.16 4.82
N GLU A 23 -8.41 -15.24 5.44
CA GLU A 23 -8.86 -15.25 6.82
C GLU A 23 -7.75 -14.96 7.86
N ASN A 24 -6.49 -15.09 7.48
CA ASN A 24 -5.35 -14.78 8.35
C ASN A 24 -4.87 -13.31 8.18
N THR A 25 -5.46 -12.56 7.27
CA THR A 25 -5.10 -11.16 7.04
C THR A 25 -5.54 -10.29 8.21
N ILE A 26 -4.60 -9.58 8.81
CA ILE A 26 -4.85 -8.65 9.91
C ILE A 26 -4.28 -7.29 9.52
N VAL A 27 -5.18 -6.37 9.19
CA VAL A 27 -4.83 -5.01 8.76
C VAL A 27 -5.01 -4.03 9.91
N LEU A 28 -4.05 -3.11 10.07
CA LEU A 28 -4.19 -1.98 10.97
C LEU A 28 -4.66 -0.76 10.17
N LEU A 29 -5.75 -0.13 10.62
CA LEU A 29 -6.27 1.11 10.03
C LEU A 29 -5.33 2.26 10.36
N SER A 30 -4.57 2.71 9.38
CA SER A 30 -3.57 3.78 9.53
C SER A 30 -4.09 5.14 9.13
N GLY A 31 -5.07 5.17 8.25
CA GLY A 31 -5.63 6.38 7.69
C GLY A 31 -6.95 6.81 8.35
N THR A 32 -7.35 8.06 8.09
CA THR A 32 -8.71 8.49 8.34
C THR A 32 -9.63 7.92 7.27
N VAL A 33 -10.85 7.55 7.66
CA VAL A 33 -11.89 7.05 6.73
C VAL A 33 -12.31 8.05 5.65
N ALA A 34 -11.82 9.29 5.73
CA ALA A 34 -12.03 10.30 4.70
C ALA A 34 -11.11 10.13 3.47
N PHE A 35 -10.04 9.35 3.57
CA PHE A 35 -9.14 9.02 2.47
C PHE A 35 -9.47 7.66 1.85
N ASP A 36 -9.23 7.52 0.57
CA ASP A 36 -9.58 6.34 -0.22
C ASP A 36 -8.78 5.08 0.15
N ALA A 37 -7.60 5.23 0.74
CA ALA A 37 -6.83 4.12 1.29
C ALA A 37 -7.60 3.31 2.35
N ALA A 38 -8.49 3.96 3.10
CA ALA A 38 -9.39 3.29 4.04
C ALA A 38 -10.28 2.23 3.34
N THR A 39 -10.53 2.37 2.04
CA THR A 39 -11.25 1.36 1.26
C THR A 39 -10.50 0.03 1.26
N PHE A 40 -9.19 0.06 0.99
CA PHE A 40 -8.35 -1.14 1.08
C PHE A 40 -8.24 -1.65 2.52
N GLU A 41 -7.96 -0.76 3.47
CA GLU A 41 -7.73 -1.13 4.87
C GLU A 41 -8.95 -1.78 5.52
N ILE A 42 -10.15 -1.30 5.21
CA ILE A 42 -11.41 -1.82 5.79
C ILE A 42 -11.89 -3.06 5.03
N TYR A 43 -12.05 -2.94 3.71
CA TYR A 43 -12.67 -4.00 2.91
C TYR A 43 -11.69 -5.14 2.59
N GLY A 44 -10.38 -4.88 2.56
CA GLY A 44 -9.35 -5.91 2.35
C GLY A 44 -9.48 -7.07 3.33
N PRO A 45 -9.34 -6.85 4.63
CA PRO A 45 -9.49 -7.93 5.59
C PRO A 45 -10.94 -8.40 5.73
N LEU A 46 -11.93 -7.49 5.85
CA LEU A 46 -13.28 -7.87 6.20
C LEU A 46 -14.02 -8.69 5.14
N LEU A 47 -13.79 -8.42 3.85
CA LEU A 47 -14.40 -9.19 2.77
C LEU A 47 -13.68 -10.52 2.48
N ASN A 48 -12.50 -10.74 3.08
CA ASN A 48 -11.72 -11.96 2.91
C ASN A 48 -11.63 -12.81 4.20
N GLY A 49 -12.51 -12.53 5.19
CA GLY A 49 -12.60 -13.30 6.44
C GLY A 49 -11.52 -12.97 7.48
N GLY A 50 -10.69 -11.96 7.22
CA GLY A 50 -9.64 -11.49 8.10
C GLY A 50 -10.14 -10.51 9.17
N ARG A 51 -9.23 -9.72 9.75
CA ARG A 51 -9.51 -8.82 10.87
C ARG A 51 -8.96 -7.42 10.64
N LEU A 52 -9.74 -6.40 11.02
CA LEU A 52 -9.33 -5.00 11.08
C LEU A 52 -8.97 -4.62 12.52
N VAL A 53 -7.81 -4.01 12.72
CA VAL A 53 -7.35 -3.43 13.98
C VAL A 53 -7.48 -1.91 13.90
N ILE A 54 -8.18 -1.31 14.85
CA ILE A 54 -8.39 0.14 14.92
C ILE A 54 -7.60 0.67 16.13
N THR A 55 -6.78 1.68 15.89
CA THR A 55 -5.97 2.32 16.92
C THR A 55 -6.23 3.83 16.96
N SER A 56 -5.71 4.49 17.99
CA SER A 56 -5.75 5.94 18.08
C SER A 56 -4.72 6.59 17.15
N LYS A 57 -4.95 7.86 16.80
CA LYS A 57 -3.96 8.64 16.06
C LYS A 57 -2.63 8.76 16.82
N ASP A 58 -2.69 8.87 18.15
CA ASP A 58 -1.49 8.98 18.99
C ASP A 58 -0.66 7.69 18.93
N THR A 59 -1.31 6.53 18.85
CA THR A 59 -0.64 5.24 18.63
C THR A 59 0.08 5.21 17.28
N LEU A 60 -0.57 5.67 16.22
CA LEU A 60 0.02 5.69 14.87
C LEU A 60 1.23 6.62 14.75
N LEU A 61 1.21 7.76 15.45
CA LEU A 61 2.27 8.77 15.41
C LEU A 61 3.40 8.51 16.41
N ASN A 62 3.26 7.51 17.29
CA ASN A 62 4.29 7.11 18.24
C ASN A 62 4.84 5.73 17.84
N PRO A 63 6.10 5.65 17.33
CA PRO A 63 6.64 4.39 16.81
C PRO A 63 6.71 3.25 17.84
N GLN A 64 6.88 3.55 19.14
CA GLN A 64 6.90 2.55 20.20
C GLN A 64 5.49 1.97 20.42
N LEU A 65 4.47 2.84 20.46
CA LEU A 65 3.08 2.39 20.61
C LEU A 65 2.59 1.66 19.36
N LEU A 66 3.05 2.07 18.19
CA LEU A 66 2.75 1.39 16.92
C LEU A 66 3.34 -0.02 16.89
N ASP A 67 4.62 -0.18 17.25
CA ASP A 67 5.30 -1.47 17.37
C ASP A 67 4.57 -2.41 18.33
N GLN A 68 4.18 -1.90 19.51
CA GLN A 68 3.38 -2.64 20.47
C GLN A 68 2.01 -3.04 19.88
N ALA A 69 1.31 -2.13 19.22
CA ALA A 69 0.01 -2.41 18.61
C ALA A 69 0.10 -3.47 17.49
N ILE A 70 1.14 -3.41 16.65
CA ILE A 70 1.42 -4.41 15.61
C ILE A 70 1.65 -5.79 16.26
N THR A 71 2.52 -5.85 17.26
CA THR A 71 2.91 -7.11 17.92
C THR A 71 1.74 -7.74 18.68
N GLU A 72 1.07 -6.98 19.56
CA GLU A 72 -0.02 -7.48 20.39
C GLU A 72 -1.23 -7.94 19.59
N ASN A 73 -1.52 -7.25 18.50
CA ASN A 73 -2.65 -7.59 17.63
C ASN A 73 -2.27 -8.54 16.49
N LYS A 74 -0.98 -8.89 16.36
CA LYS A 74 -0.46 -9.74 15.27
C LYS A 74 -0.78 -9.16 13.89
N VAL A 75 -0.69 -7.84 13.75
CA VAL A 75 -0.90 -7.15 12.46
C VAL A 75 0.15 -7.65 11.47
N ASN A 76 -0.28 -8.07 10.31
CA ASN A 76 0.61 -8.56 9.26
C ASN A 76 0.55 -7.75 7.96
N THR A 77 -0.39 -6.85 7.84
CA THR A 77 -0.58 -6.04 6.63
C THR A 77 -0.89 -4.58 7.03
N MET A 78 -0.15 -3.64 6.45
CA MET A 78 -0.39 -2.21 6.65
C MET A 78 -0.29 -1.45 5.33
N TRP A 79 -1.05 -0.36 5.23
CA TRP A 79 -0.84 0.69 4.25
C TRP A 79 -0.35 1.95 4.96
N LEU A 80 0.61 2.65 4.35
CA LEU A 80 1.14 3.92 4.87
C LEU A 80 1.28 4.93 3.74
N THR A 81 1.02 6.20 4.04
CA THR A 81 1.49 7.27 3.16
C THR A 81 3.02 7.29 3.15
N SER A 82 3.64 7.71 2.04
CA SER A 82 5.10 7.89 1.98
C SER A 82 5.63 8.76 3.12
N SER A 83 4.90 9.81 3.48
CA SER A 83 5.30 10.71 4.58
C SER A 83 5.29 10.00 5.94
N LEU A 84 4.24 9.24 6.27
CA LEU A 84 4.17 8.49 7.53
C LEU A 84 5.17 7.35 7.57
N PHE A 85 5.37 6.64 6.47
CA PHE A 85 6.43 5.63 6.35
C PHE A 85 7.82 6.24 6.63
N ASN A 86 8.15 7.38 6.02
CA ASN A 86 9.42 8.05 6.23
C ASN A 86 9.63 8.44 7.70
N GLN A 87 8.58 8.93 8.37
CA GLN A 87 8.63 9.27 9.79
C GLN A 87 8.93 8.02 10.63
N ILE A 88 8.14 6.96 10.50
CA ILE A 88 8.33 5.71 11.25
C ILE A 88 9.72 5.13 10.97
N ALA A 89 10.13 5.07 9.70
CA ALA A 89 11.43 4.52 9.31
C ALA A 89 12.62 5.33 9.86
N SER A 90 12.48 6.65 10.03
CA SER A 90 13.54 7.50 10.60
C SER A 90 13.65 7.37 12.12
N GLU A 91 12.58 7.01 12.82
CA GLU A 91 12.54 6.93 14.27
C GLU A 91 12.68 5.48 14.78
N ARG A 92 11.98 4.52 14.15
CA ARG A 92 11.98 3.11 14.57
C ARG A 92 11.54 2.20 13.42
N ILE A 93 12.42 1.90 12.49
CA ILE A 93 12.13 1.06 11.33
C ILE A 93 11.78 -0.38 11.74
N GLU A 94 12.30 -0.84 12.86
CA GLU A 94 12.07 -2.18 13.44
C GLU A 94 10.58 -2.47 13.69
N ALA A 95 9.77 -1.44 13.93
CA ALA A 95 8.32 -1.58 14.11
C ALA A 95 7.61 -2.19 12.89
N LEU A 96 8.23 -2.13 11.71
CA LEU A 96 7.65 -2.61 10.45
C LEU A 96 8.18 -4.00 10.04
N GLU A 97 9.21 -4.53 10.70
CA GLU A 97 9.89 -5.76 10.29
C GLU A 97 9.02 -7.00 10.41
N SER A 98 8.09 -7.03 11.36
CA SER A 98 7.21 -8.18 11.61
C SER A 98 6.02 -8.29 10.65
N LEU A 99 5.80 -7.28 9.80
CA LEU A 99 4.74 -7.30 8.81
C LEU A 99 5.04 -8.33 7.70
N THR A 100 3.99 -8.90 7.12
CA THR A 100 4.09 -9.68 5.87
C THR A 100 4.03 -8.77 4.65
N TYR A 101 3.10 -7.80 4.66
CA TYR A 101 2.91 -6.84 3.58
C TYR A 101 2.92 -5.41 4.12
N LEU A 102 3.71 -4.56 3.47
CA LEU A 102 3.70 -3.12 3.69
C LEU A 102 3.45 -2.40 2.36
N LEU A 103 2.26 -1.83 2.20
CA LEU A 103 1.91 -1.01 1.05
C LEU A 103 2.22 0.45 1.36
N ILE A 104 2.86 1.14 0.44
CA ILE A 104 3.23 2.55 0.60
C ILE A 104 2.80 3.30 -0.66
N GLY A 105 2.25 4.50 -0.49
CA GLY A 105 1.80 5.29 -1.64
C GLY A 105 1.46 6.73 -1.31
N GLY A 106 0.71 7.35 -2.22
CA GLY A 106 0.28 8.74 -2.15
C GLY A 106 1.29 9.75 -2.69
N GLU A 107 2.60 9.44 -2.60
CA GLU A 107 3.69 10.26 -3.11
C GLU A 107 4.85 9.36 -3.58
N VAL A 108 5.86 9.95 -4.22
CA VAL A 108 7.07 9.23 -4.62
C VAL A 108 7.77 8.65 -3.38
N LEU A 109 8.08 7.35 -3.43
CA LEU A 109 8.74 6.66 -2.33
C LEU A 109 10.19 7.14 -2.14
N ASN A 110 10.58 7.33 -0.89
CA ASN A 110 11.97 7.63 -0.54
C ASN A 110 12.81 6.34 -0.59
N ALA A 111 13.60 6.19 -1.64
CA ALA A 111 14.41 5.00 -1.87
C ALA A 111 15.38 4.67 -0.70
N LYS A 112 15.86 5.66 0.06
CA LYS A 112 16.73 5.45 1.22
C LYS A 112 16.05 4.58 2.28
N TRP A 113 14.84 4.93 2.67
CA TRP A 113 14.13 4.21 3.73
C TRP A 113 13.59 2.86 3.25
N VAL A 114 13.14 2.81 2.00
CA VAL A 114 12.74 1.54 1.36
C VAL A 114 13.93 0.58 1.32
N HIS A 115 15.10 1.05 0.88
CA HIS A 115 16.32 0.24 0.85
C HIS A 115 16.73 -0.23 2.25
N LEU A 116 16.67 0.66 3.24
CA LEU A 116 17.01 0.31 4.62
C LEU A 116 16.11 -0.80 5.15
N LEU A 117 14.78 -0.72 4.96
CA LEU A 117 13.86 -1.76 5.41
C LEU A 117 14.06 -3.06 4.61
N ASN A 118 14.21 -2.96 3.28
CA ASN A 118 14.38 -4.12 2.39
C ASN A 118 15.71 -4.87 2.61
N SER A 119 16.71 -4.23 3.24
CA SER A 119 18.01 -4.84 3.58
C SER A 119 18.03 -5.53 4.95
N ARG A 120 16.94 -5.45 5.73
CA ARG A 120 16.85 -6.13 7.02
C ARG A 120 16.69 -7.64 6.84
N GLU A 121 17.14 -8.41 7.81
CA GLU A 121 17.01 -9.88 7.80
C GLU A 121 15.54 -10.32 7.78
N CYS A 122 14.72 -9.65 8.60
CA CYS A 122 13.26 -9.75 8.57
C CYS A 122 12.68 -8.47 8.01
N HIS A 123 11.93 -8.56 6.93
CA HIS A 123 11.25 -7.41 6.34
C HIS A 123 9.98 -7.82 5.61
N PRO A 124 8.97 -6.93 5.52
CA PRO A 124 7.77 -7.20 4.74
C PRO A 124 8.06 -7.23 3.23
N GLN A 125 7.16 -7.83 2.47
CA GLN A 125 7.05 -7.50 1.05
C GLN A 125 6.58 -6.05 0.94
N ILE A 126 7.48 -5.16 0.51
CA ILE A 126 7.17 -3.75 0.31
C ILE A 126 6.52 -3.58 -1.06
N ILE A 127 5.42 -2.85 -1.12
CA ILE A 127 4.65 -2.63 -2.35
C ILE A 127 4.40 -1.14 -2.52
N ASN A 128 4.88 -0.57 -3.64
CA ASN A 128 4.50 0.77 -4.06
C ASN A 128 3.11 0.74 -4.67
N GLY A 129 2.15 1.43 -4.08
CA GLY A 129 0.77 1.56 -4.57
C GLY A 129 0.52 2.95 -5.17
N TYR A 130 0.06 2.98 -6.42
CA TYR A 130 -0.26 4.21 -7.14
C TYR A 130 -1.69 4.19 -7.67
N GLY A 131 -2.40 5.29 -7.52
CA GLY A 131 -3.71 5.50 -8.11
C GLY A 131 -4.39 6.76 -7.59
N PRO A 132 -5.26 7.39 -8.40
CA PRO A 132 -6.13 8.46 -7.95
C PRO A 132 -7.38 7.89 -7.27
N THR A 133 -8.00 8.67 -6.40
CA THR A 133 -9.23 8.31 -5.69
C THR A 133 -10.38 7.91 -6.62
N GLU A 134 -10.46 8.54 -7.79
CA GLU A 134 -11.45 8.26 -8.84
C GLU A 134 -11.34 6.84 -9.40
N ASN A 135 -10.15 6.20 -9.29
CA ASN A 135 -9.94 4.81 -9.67
C ASN A 135 -9.90 3.86 -8.47
N THR A 136 -10.47 4.23 -7.35
CA THR A 136 -10.58 3.41 -6.13
C THR A 136 -9.23 2.92 -5.62
N THR A 137 -8.51 3.76 -4.94
CA THR A 137 -7.23 3.56 -4.25
C THR A 137 -6.07 3.21 -5.18
N PHE A 138 -5.96 1.97 -5.68
CA PHE A 138 -4.83 1.55 -6.51
C PHE A 138 -5.23 1.34 -7.97
N THR A 139 -4.41 1.88 -8.87
CA THR A 139 -4.43 1.61 -10.30
C THR A 139 -3.34 0.64 -10.68
N THR A 140 -2.12 0.90 -10.19
CA THR A 140 -0.94 0.06 -10.41
C THR A 140 -0.22 -0.20 -9.09
N THR A 141 0.53 -1.29 -9.04
CA THR A 141 1.37 -1.65 -7.91
C THR A 141 2.71 -2.18 -8.37
N PHE A 142 3.74 -1.97 -7.55
CA PHE A 142 5.06 -2.52 -7.78
C PHE A 142 5.59 -3.17 -6.50
N ALA A 143 5.71 -4.49 -6.52
CA ALA A 143 6.38 -5.23 -5.45
C ALA A 143 7.89 -4.96 -5.52
N ILE A 144 8.46 -4.41 -4.46
CA ILE A 144 9.88 -4.07 -4.40
C ILE A 144 10.69 -5.36 -4.33
N PRO A 145 11.58 -5.63 -5.30
CA PRO A 145 12.46 -6.81 -5.26
C PRO A 145 13.62 -6.60 -4.27
N GLN A 146 14.28 -7.69 -3.88
CA GLN A 146 15.48 -7.63 -3.04
C GLN A 146 16.57 -6.74 -3.66
N GLU A 147 16.82 -6.90 -4.94
CA GLU A 147 17.69 -6.01 -5.72
C GLU A 147 16.86 -4.84 -6.26
N MET A 148 16.97 -3.72 -5.57
CA MET A 148 16.15 -2.54 -5.85
C MET A 148 16.54 -1.88 -7.18
N PRO A 149 15.57 -1.45 -8.00
CA PRO A 149 15.84 -0.64 -9.18
C PRO A 149 16.33 0.77 -8.76
N SER A 150 17.08 1.42 -9.64
CA SER A 150 17.58 2.79 -9.44
C SER A 150 16.45 3.83 -9.24
N ARG A 151 15.28 3.53 -9.78
CA ARG A 151 14.02 4.28 -9.55
C ARG A 151 12.92 3.29 -9.28
N ILE A 152 12.12 3.54 -8.25
CA ILE A 152 10.97 2.72 -7.91
C ILE A 152 9.81 3.09 -8.86
N PRO A 153 9.39 2.18 -9.74
CA PRO A 153 8.29 2.46 -10.67
C PRO A 153 6.94 2.40 -9.98
N ILE A 154 5.91 2.90 -10.64
CA ILE A 154 4.51 2.72 -10.21
C ILE A 154 3.98 1.31 -10.52
N GLY A 155 4.69 0.54 -11.31
CA GLY A 155 4.45 -0.88 -11.56
C GLY A 155 3.45 -1.19 -12.66
N LEU A 156 2.71 -2.27 -12.44
CA LEU A 156 1.74 -2.83 -13.38
C LEU A 156 0.31 -2.67 -12.86
N PRO A 157 -0.70 -2.68 -13.75
CA PRO A 157 -2.10 -2.61 -13.35
C PRO A 157 -2.48 -3.72 -12.38
N ILE A 158 -3.31 -3.38 -11.39
CA ILE A 158 -3.93 -4.40 -10.54
C ILE A 158 -5.00 -5.17 -11.33
N SER A 159 -5.39 -6.35 -10.84
CA SER A 159 -6.42 -7.19 -11.46
C SER A 159 -7.67 -6.37 -11.82
N GLY A 160 -8.24 -6.60 -13.00
CA GLY A 160 -9.44 -5.89 -13.46
C GLY A 160 -9.23 -4.43 -13.84
N THR A 161 -7.96 -3.98 -14.01
CA THR A 161 -7.61 -2.61 -14.42
C THR A 161 -6.90 -2.62 -15.76
N THR A 162 -7.30 -1.70 -16.63
CA THR A 162 -6.58 -1.42 -17.88
C THR A 162 -6.04 -0.01 -17.85
N VAL A 163 -4.79 0.18 -18.25
CA VAL A 163 -4.12 1.48 -18.31
C VAL A 163 -3.65 1.77 -19.73
N TYR A 164 -3.62 3.03 -20.08
CA TYR A 164 -3.14 3.52 -21.37
C TYR A 164 -2.17 4.68 -21.13
N VAL A 165 -1.05 4.68 -21.88
CA VAL A 165 -0.17 5.84 -21.93
C VAL A 165 -0.58 6.67 -23.15
N MET A 166 -0.96 7.92 -22.92
CA MET A 166 -1.57 8.79 -23.91
C MET A 166 -0.72 10.02 -24.18
N GLN A 167 -0.76 10.49 -25.43
CA GLN A 167 -0.29 11.82 -25.81
C GLN A 167 -1.45 12.55 -26.49
N GLY A 168 -2.09 13.45 -25.75
CA GLY A 168 -3.39 14.00 -26.15
C GLY A 168 -4.41 12.86 -26.32
N ASN A 169 -5.03 12.76 -27.50
CA ASN A 169 -6.05 11.74 -27.81
C ASN A 169 -5.51 10.47 -28.48
N ARG A 170 -4.19 10.23 -28.44
CA ARG A 170 -3.57 9.08 -29.11
C ARG A 170 -2.87 8.20 -28.07
N ILE A 171 -3.01 6.89 -28.21
CA ILE A 171 -2.25 5.92 -27.43
C ILE A 171 -0.79 5.95 -27.90
N CYS A 172 0.14 6.06 -26.94
CA CYS A 172 1.58 6.03 -27.23
C CYS A 172 2.03 4.64 -27.67
N GLY A 173 2.98 4.59 -28.58
CA GLY A 173 3.69 3.36 -28.90
C GLY A 173 4.66 2.95 -27.78
N VAL A 174 5.20 1.74 -27.87
CA VAL A 174 6.19 1.21 -26.92
C VAL A 174 7.43 2.13 -26.87
N GLY A 175 7.84 2.53 -25.66
CA GLY A 175 8.99 3.42 -25.44
C GLY A 175 8.71 4.91 -25.67
N VAL A 176 7.49 5.29 -26.03
CA VAL A 176 7.09 6.70 -26.17
C VAL A 176 6.51 7.19 -24.84
N PRO A 177 7.09 8.24 -24.21
CA PRO A 177 6.56 8.80 -22.98
C PRO A 177 5.21 9.51 -23.22
N GLY A 178 4.34 9.45 -22.22
CA GLY A 178 3.05 10.09 -22.24
C GLY A 178 2.42 10.14 -20.85
N GLU A 179 1.18 10.56 -20.80
CA GLU A 179 0.36 10.64 -19.59
C GLU A 179 -0.42 9.33 -19.39
N LEU A 180 -0.49 8.84 -18.13
CA LEU A 180 -1.21 7.62 -17.76
C LEU A 180 -2.66 7.94 -17.47
#